data_a97803979c69af258436022a7ffce554
#
_entry.id   a97803979c69af258436022a7ffce554
#
_cell.length_a   1.000
_cell.length_b   1.000
_cell.length_c   1.000
_cell.angle_alpha   90.00
_cell.angle_beta   90.00
_cell.angle_gamma   90.00
#
_symmetry.space_group_name_H-M   'P 1'
#
loop_
_entity.id
_entity.type
_entity.pdbx_description
1 polymer ?
#
loop_
_entity_poly.entity_id
_entity_poly.type
_entity_poly.pdbx_seq_one_letter_code
_entity_poly.pdbx_strand_id
1 'polypeptide(L)'
;MIHLRAEQVPQVFGRHINATGMMPMVLDMRESQGVRLIDKISGNSYLDFFGFFASSMLGMNHPKLTSDSEAFDRLTDAAVNKVANSDIQTAHMAGFLETFYRVAQSDALPYAFFISGGALAVENALKAAFDWKVRKNLAKGISLERGQQVMHLREAFHGRSGYTLSLTNTSDPWKTRYFPKFDWPRILNPKITFPLSEHLEDVESMEAQALEEAKSFFLTRKDEIACIILETIQGEGGDNHFRPEFLQALKDLSLENDALLIFDEVQCGAGITGTFWAWEQLGVTPDLLAFGKKTQVCGVLAGPRLDEVEDHVFVKPGRINSTWGGNLVDMVRADRILEIMEEEILLSNAASMGAHLLNRLNALTEESEHFSNARGRGLMCAVDVSSRSLRDDLLSRCFEQGVIIIGCGESSIRFRPALTITRQEIDEGINVLERVIPRFSNTIA
;
A
#
# COMPACT_ATOMS: atom_id res chain seq x y z
N MET A 1 13.61 4.60 34.21
CA MET A 1 13.02 5.07 32.93
C MET A 1 12.96 6.57 32.92
N ILE A 2 13.28 7.23 31.82
CA ILE A 2 13.12 8.69 31.67
C ILE A 2 11.62 8.96 31.47
N HIS A 3 11.01 9.70 32.41
CA HIS A 3 9.62 10.13 32.27
C HIS A 3 9.61 11.52 31.64
N LEU A 4 9.19 11.63 30.38
CA LEU A 4 9.02 12.88 29.66
C LEU A 4 7.58 13.39 29.80
N ARG A 5 7.41 14.68 30.06
CA ARG A 5 6.12 15.35 29.90
C ARG A 5 5.84 15.52 28.40
N ALA A 6 4.56 15.54 28.00
CA ALA A 6 4.16 15.62 26.60
C ALA A 6 4.79 16.83 25.87
N GLU A 7 4.88 18.00 26.54
CA GLU A 7 5.43 19.23 26.00
C GLU A 7 6.93 19.14 25.68
N GLN A 8 7.64 18.17 26.28
CA GLN A 8 9.07 17.92 26.03
C GLN A 8 9.33 17.03 24.81
N VAL A 9 8.30 16.29 24.34
CA VAL A 9 8.45 15.31 23.25
C VAL A 9 8.94 15.97 21.95
N PRO A 10 8.35 17.08 21.44
CA PRO A 10 8.81 17.73 20.22
C PRO A 10 10.26 18.19 20.29
N GLN A 11 10.70 18.66 21.47
CA GLN A 11 12.08 19.12 21.69
C GLN A 11 13.08 17.95 21.65
N VAL A 12 12.71 16.79 22.19
CA VAL A 12 13.55 15.57 22.13
C VAL A 12 13.67 15.10 20.69
N PHE A 13 12.56 15.05 19.96
CA PHE A 13 12.56 14.68 18.53
C PHE A 13 13.48 15.61 17.73
N GLY A 14 13.29 16.93 17.84
CA GLY A 14 14.09 17.91 17.09
C GLY A 14 15.60 17.88 17.43
N ARG A 15 16.00 17.36 18.59
CA ARG A 15 17.42 17.18 18.95
C ARG A 15 18.07 15.94 18.37
N HIS A 16 17.30 14.88 18.13
CA HIS A 16 17.87 13.56 17.82
C HIS A 16 17.54 13.05 16.42
N ILE A 17 16.45 13.50 15.83
CA ILE A 17 16.03 13.08 14.48
C ILE A 17 15.51 14.26 13.67
N ASN A 18 15.43 14.10 12.34
CA ASN A 18 14.74 15.06 11.50
C ASN A 18 13.22 14.93 11.71
N ALA A 19 12.66 15.84 12.50
CA ALA A 19 11.22 15.90 12.78
C ALA A 19 10.45 16.84 11.84
N THR A 20 11.13 17.46 10.85
CA THR A 20 10.51 18.34 9.87
C THR A 20 9.47 17.58 9.04
N GLY A 21 8.24 18.06 9.01
CA GLY A 21 7.14 17.40 8.28
C GLY A 21 6.38 16.34 9.09
N MET A 22 6.71 16.12 10.36
CA MET A 22 5.83 15.39 11.26
C MET A 22 4.57 16.21 11.56
N MET A 23 3.45 15.54 11.79
CA MET A 23 2.22 16.21 12.22
C MET A 23 2.46 16.95 13.54
N PRO A 24 1.92 18.17 13.73
CA PRO A 24 2.15 18.98 14.91
C PRO A 24 1.28 18.51 16.09
N MET A 25 1.42 17.23 16.47
CA MET A 25 0.72 16.62 17.59
C MET A 25 1.59 15.57 18.27
N VAL A 26 1.34 15.31 19.54
CA VAL A 26 1.91 14.20 20.30
C VAL A 26 0.79 13.18 20.58
N LEU A 27 0.81 12.06 19.86
CA LEU A 27 -0.24 11.04 19.95
C LEU A 27 -0.36 10.47 21.37
N ASP A 28 -1.55 10.55 21.97
CA ASP A 28 -1.87 9.80 23.17
C ASP A 28 -2.28 8.36 22.79
N MET A 29 -1.35 7.43 23.01
CA MET A 29 -1.53 6.01 22.69
C MET A 29 -2.62 5.33 23.54
N ARG A 30 -3.02 5.92 24.67
CA ARG A 30 -4.01 5.33 25.59
C ARG A 30 -5.41 5.87 25.38
N GLU A 31 -5.51 7.19 25.18
CA GLU A 31 -6.78 7.88 25.05
C GLU A 31 -7.33 7.85 23.62
N SER A 32 -6.47 7.59 22.62
CA SER A 32 -6.91 7.41 21.23
C SER A 32 -7.70 6.12 21.07
N GLN A 33 -8.82 6.15 20.31
CA GLN A 33 -9.68 4.97 20.11
C GLN A 33 -10.31 4.94 18.72
N GLY A 34 -10.33 3.78 18.07
CA GLY A 34 -10.87 3.61 16.72
C GLY A 34 -10.19 4.58 15.75
N VAL A 35 -10.98 5.36 15.04
CA VAL A 35 -10.49 6.42 14.12
C VAL A 35 -10.35 7.79 14.80
N ARG A 36 -10.28 7.85 16.14
CA ARG A 36 -10.06 9.07 16.89
C ARG A 36 -8.66 9.10 17.49
N LEU A 37 -7.83 10.02 17.03
CA LEU A 37 -6.50 10.28 17.56
C LEU A 37 -6.56 11.46 18.54
N ILE A 38 -5.99 11.29 19.71
CA ILE A 38 -5.95 12.35 20.74
C ILE A 38 -4.54 12.93 20.80
N ASP A 39 -4.45 14.25 20.72
CA ASP A 39 -3.18 14.95 21.02
C ASP A 39 -2.98 15.08 22.52
N LYS A 40 -1.90 14.51 23.01
CA LYS A 40 -1.57 14.46 24.44
C LYS A 40 -1.27 15.83 25.04
N ILE A 41 -0.91 16.83 24.23
CA ILE A 41 -0.58 18.18 24.70
C ILE A 41 -1.86 19.01 24.86
N SER A 42 -2.66 19.09 23.81
CA SER A 42 -3.86 19.93 23.77
C SER A 42 -5.13 19.22 24.26
N GLY A 43 -5.15 17.89 24.26
CA GLY A 43 -6.35 17.11 24.48
C GLY A 43 -7.31 17.07 23.29
N ASN A 44 -6.97 17.70 22.17
CA ASN A 44 -7.83 17.72 20.99
C ASN A 44 -7.97 16.34 20.37
N SER A 45 -9.19 16.06 19.86
CA SER A 45 -9.51 14.84 19.13
C SER A 45 -9.48 15.10 17.64
N TYR A 46 -8.83 14.20 16.89
CA TYR A 46 -8.72 14.25 15.44
C TYR A 46 -9.35 13.01 14.82
N LEU A 47 -10.23 13.19 13.86
CA LEU A 47 -10.79 12.11 13.04
C LEU A 47 -9.76 11.70 11.98
N ASP A 48 -9.40 10.41 11.97
CA ASP A 48 -8.27 9.87 11.21
C ASP A 48 -8.69 9.22 9.89
N PHE A 49 -8.47 9.94 8.78
CA PHE A 49 -8.48 9.37 7.43
C PHE A 49 -7.08 9.09 6.89
N PHE A 50 -6.04 9.25 7.68
CA PHE A 50 -4.67 8.95 7.33
C PHE A 50 -4.34 7.46 7.56
N GLY A 51 -4.84 6.89 8.67
CA GLY A 51 -4.66 5.48 9.02
C GLY A 51 -3.20 5.03 9.02
N PHE A 52 -2.27 5.94 9.37
CA PHE A 52 -0.81 5.71 9.32
C PHE A 52 -0.35 5.18 7.93
N PHE A 53 -0.73 5.88 6.86
CA PHE A 53 -0.54 5.47 5.45
C PHE A 53 -1.17 4.11 5.13
N ALA A 54 -2.39 3.86 5.59
CA ALA A 54 -3.12 2.60 5.44
C ALA A 54 -2.56 1.43 6.27
N SER A 55 -1.78 1.67 7.33
CA SER A 55 -1.27 0.59 8.20
C SER A 55 -2.26 0.19 9.30
N SER A 56 -3.19 1.07 9.67
CA SER A 56 -4.20 0.78 10.70
C SER A 56 -5.35 -0.03 10.10
N MET A 57 -5.57 -1.24 10.60
CA MET A 57 -6.72 -2.08 10.19
C MET A 57 -7.94 -1.81 11.07
N LEU A 58 -7.77 -1.86 12.39
CA LEU A 58 -8.84 -1.77 13.38
C LEU A 58 -8.98 -0.37 14.01
N GLY A 59 -8.08 0.57 13.68
CA GLY A 59 -7.95 1.81 14.44
C GLY A 59 -7.18 1.63 15.75
N MET A 60 -7.23 2.64 16.62
CA MET A 60 -6.55 2.62 17.91
C MET A 60 -7.36 1.87 18.95
N ASN A 61 -6.68 1.09 19.80
CA ASN A 61 -7.23 0.46 21.01
C ASN A 61 -8.59 -0.25 20.80
N HIS A 62 -8.68 -1.07 19.75
CA HIS A 62 -9.90 -1.83 19.46
C HIS A 62 -10.28 -2.68 20.68
N PRO A 63 -11.56 -2.65 21.16
CA PRO A 63 -11.96 -3.31 22.40
C PRO A 63 -11.63 -4.80 22.47
N LYS A 64 -11.88 -5.55 21.40
CA LYS A 64 -11.57 -6.99 21.35
C LYS A 64 -10.07 -7.29 21.38
N LEU A 65 -9.23 -6.37 20.92
CA LEU A 65 -7.78 -6.52 21.00
C LEU A 65 -7.28 -6.17 22.42
N THR A 66 -7.80 -5.09 23.02
CA THR A 66 -7.33 -4.59 24.32
C THR A 66 -7.89 -5.32 25.53
N SER A 67 -9.00 -6.05 25.40
CA SER A 67 -9.58 -6.86 26.46
C SER A 67 -9.19 -8.34 26.43
N ASP A 68 -8.42 -8.77 25.42
CA ASP A 68 -8.01 -10.16 25.22
C ASP A 68 -6.71 -10.44 26.01
N SER A 69 -6.85 -11.05 27.19
CA SER A 69 -5.71 -11.38 28.06
C SER A 69 -4.75 -12.41 27.45
N GLU A 70 -5.27 -13.38 26.69
CA GLU A 70 -4.43 -14.40 26.04
C GLU A 70 -3.61 -13.77 24.91
N ALA A 71 -4.20 -12.90 24.10
CA ALA A 71 -3.48 -12.15 23.09
C ALA A 71 -2.40 -11.25 23.71
N PHE A 72 -2.68 -10.62 24.86
CA PHE A 72 -1.69 -9.83 25.59
C PHE A 72 -0.53 -10.66 26.14
N ASP A 73 -0.78 -11.85 26.68
CA ASP A 73 0.27 -12.74 27.16
C ASP A 73 1.18 -13.16 26.00
N ARG A 74 0.60 -13.59 24.88
CA ARG A 74 1.34 -13.93 23.65
C ARG A 74 2.15 -12.74 23.09
N LEU A 75 1.58 -11.54 23.10
CA LEU A 75 2.27 -10.31 22.67
C LEU A 75 3.44 -10.00 23.62
N THR A 76 3.28 -10.21 24.92
CA THR A 76 4.33 -9.99 25.92
C THR A 76 5.49 -10.93 25.68
N ASP A 77 5.22 -12.23 25.48
CA ASP A 77 6.26 -13.22 25.14
C ASP A 77 7.07 -12.83 23.90
N ALA A 78 6.36 -12.44 22.85
CA ALA A 78 6.98 -12.01 21.59
C ALA A 78 7.71 -10.66 21.68
N ALA A 79 7.27 -9.75 22.58
CA ALA A 79 7.90 -8.44 22.77
C ALA A 79 9.19 -8.52 23.60
N VAL A 80 9.21 -9.41 24.59
CA VAL A 80 10.38 -9.63 25.46
C VAL A 80 11.48 -10.39 24.71
N ASN A 81 11.12 -11.32 23.82
CA ASN A 81 12.05 -12.24 23.17
C ASN A 81 12.06 -12.03 21.65
N LYS A 82 13.17 -11.56 21.11
CA LYS A 82 13.31 -11.41 19.65
C LYS A 82 14.06 -12.61 19.07
N VAL A 83 13.30 -13.60 18.60
CA VAL A 83 13.82 -14.84 18.04
C VAL A 83 14.09 -14.75 16.53
N ALA A 84 14.93 -15.64 16.01
CA ALA A 84 15.17 -15.79 14.57
C ALA A 84 14.09 -16.71 13.97
N ASN A 85 12.97 -16.14 13.52
CA ASN A 85 11.84 -16.90 12.96
C ASN A 85 12.21 -17.69 11.70
N SER A 86 13.28 -17.31 11.01
CA SER A 86 13.80 -18.04 9.85
C SER A 86 14.46 -19.38 10.20
N ASP A 87 14.83 -19.56 11.48
CA ASP A 87 15.67 -20.70 11.89
C ASP A 87 15.01 -21.53 13.01
N ILE A 88 14.08 -20.96 13.76
CA ILE A 88 13.46 -21.60 14.92
C ILE A 88 11.93 -21.48 14.85
N GLN A 89 11.26 -22.60 14.96
CA GLN A 89 9.79 -22.67 14.99
C GLN A 89 9.27 -22.27 16.38
N THR A 90 8.19 -21.47 16.39
CA THR A 90 7.47 -21.12 17.61
C THR A 90 5.97 -21.36 17.44
N ALA A 91 5.28 -21.71 18.52
CA ALA A 91 3.83 -21.84 18.53
C ALA A 91 3.13 -20.51 18.18
N HIS A 92 3.74 -19.39 18.54
CA HIS A 92 3.26 -18.05 18.22
C HIS A 92 3.22 -17.78 16.70
N MET A 93 4.32 -18.11 16.00
CA MET A 93 4.38 -18.00 14.53
C MET A 93 3.43 -19.00 13.87
N ALA A 94 3.33 -20.23 14.38
CA ALA A 94 2.43 -21.23 13.83
C ALA A 94 0.95 -20.77 13.89
N GLY A 95 0.52 -20.20 15.02
CA GLY A 95 -0.84 -19.62 15.13
C GLY A 95 -1.09 -18.53 14.08
N PHE A 96 -0.15 -17.58 13.95
CA PHE A 96 -0.24 -16.56 12.90
C PHE A 96 -0.34 -17.17 11.49
N LEU A 97 0.47 -18.18 11.19
CA LEU A 97 0.45 -18.83 9.86
C LEU A 97 -0.90 -19.47 9.55
N GLU A 98 -1.51 -20.19 10.49
CA GLU A 98 -2.84 -20.80 10.32
C GLU A 98 -3.91 -19.73 10.02
N THR A 99 -3.91 -18.63 10.79
CA THR A 99 -4.85 -17.53 10.58
C THR A 99 -4.58 -16.83 9.24
N PHE A 100 -3.32 -16.54 8.92
CA PHE A 100 -2.96 -15.87 7.68
C PHE A 100 -3.33 -16.72 6.45
N TYR A 101 -3.06 -18.04 6.49
CA TYR A 101 -3.45 -18.94 5.42
C TYR A 101 -4.97 -18.95 5.20
N ARG A 102 -5.73 -19.05 6.27
CA ARG A 102 -7.20 -19.07 6.21
C ARG A 102 -7.80 -17.79 5.64
N VAL A 103 -7.22 -16.63 6.00
CA VAL A 103 -7.80 -15.30 5.72
C VAL A 103 -7.25 -14.68 4.45
N ALA A 104 -5.95 -14.84 4.21
CA ALA A 104 -5.19 -14.03 3.24
C ALA A 104 -4.63 -14.84 2.07
N GLN A 105 -4.40 -16.13 2.23
CA GLN A 105 -3.78 -16.94 1.19
C GLN A 105 -4.84 -17.55 0.28
N SER A 106 -4.53 -17.61 -1.01
CA SER A 106 -5.34 -18.30 -2.00
C SER A 106 -4.55 -19.46 -2.61
N ASP A 107 -5.26 -20.47 -3.16
CA ASP A 107 -4.65 -21.58 -3.90
C ASP A 107 -3.82 -21.09 -5.11
N ALA A 108 -4.12 -19.89 -5.60
CA ALA A 108 -3.35 -19.28 -6.70
C ALA A 108 -1.95 -18.82 -6.29
N LEU A 109 -1.70 -18.61 -4.99
CA LEU A 109 -0.44 -18.11 -4.43
C LEU A 109 0.01 -18.95 -3.23
N PRO A 110 0.37 -20.23 -3.43
CA PRO A 110 0.63 -21.20 -2.35
C PRO A 110 1.91 -20.94 -1.55
N TYR A 111 2.85 -20.19 -2.08
CA TYR A 111 4.12 -19.91 -1.41
C TYR A 111 4.10 -18.60 -0.66
N ALA A 112 4.69 -18.54 0.54
CA ALA A 112 4.81 -17.34 1.35
C ALA A 112 6.23 -17.14 1.87
N PHE A 113 6.66 -15.88 1.95
CA PHE A 113 7.89 -15.45 2.60
C PHE A 113 7.62 -14.17 3.38
N PHE A 114 8.06 -14.11 4.65
CA PHE A 114 7.84 -12.97 5.54
C PHE A 114 9.14 -12.21 5.81
N ILE A 115 9.02 -10.88 5.88
CA ILE A 115 10.12 -9.94 6.10
C ILE A 115 9.62 -8.68 6.81
N SER A 116 10.50 -7.90 7.43
CA SER A 116 10.14 -6.61 8.03
C SER A 116 10.33 -5.47 7.04
N GLY A 117 9.23 -4.84 6.62
CA GLY A 117 9.20 -3.67 5.75
C GLY A 117 8.75 -3.92 4.32
N GLY A 118 7.81 -3.08 3.82
CA GLY A 118 7.21 -3.20 2.48
C GLY A 118 8.23 -3.11 1.34
N ALA A 119 9.22 -2.21 1.43
CA ALA A 119 10.29 -2.12 0.44
C ALA A 119 11.10 -3.43 0.36
N LEU A 120 11.36 -4.09 1.50
CA LEU A 120 12.05 -5.37 1.52
C LEU A 120 11.16 -6.52 1.01
N ALA A 121 9.85 -6.44 1.19
CA ALA A 121 8.93 -7.37 0.55
C ALA A 121 9.04 -7.29 -0.97
N VAL A 122 8.96 -6.07 -1.53
CA VAL A 122 9.16 -5.87 -2.98
C VAL A 122 10.54 -6.34 -3.43
N GLU A 123 11.62 -6.00 -2.71
CA GLU A 123 12.96 -6.48 -3.08
C GLU A 123 13.08 -8.01 -3.13
N ASN A 124 12.41 -8.72 -2.21
CA ASN A 124 12.42 -10.18 -2.24
C ASN A 124 11.52 -10.76 -3.36
N ALA A 125 10.42 -10.08 -3.72
CA ALA A 125 9.65 -10.43 -4.91
C ALA A 125 10.51 -10.26 -6.19
N LEU A 126 11.28 -9.18 -6.30
CA LEU A 126 12.21 -8.97 -7.42
C LEU A 126 13.32 -10.02 -7.44
N LYS A 127 13.90 -10.36 -6.29
CA LYS A 127 14.92 -11.43 -6.19
C LYS A 127 14.38 -12.78 -6.64
N ALA A 128 13.12 -13.09 -6.30
CA ALA A 128 12.45 -14.29 -6.78
C ALA A 128 12.30 -14.28 -8.30
N ALA A 129 11.90 -13.14 -8.87
CA ALA A 129 11.80 -12.97 -10.32
C ALA A 129 13.15 -13.05 -11.04
N PHE A 130 14.20 -12.46 -10.47
CA PHE A 130 15.56 -12.56 -11.02
C PHE A 130 16.09 -14.00 -10.98
N ASP A 131 15.97 -14.70 -9.86
CA ASP A 131 16.37 -16.11 -9.75
C ASP A 131 15.66 -16.97 -10.80
N TRP A 132 14.34 -16.82 -10.94
CA TRP A 132 13.54 -17.55 -11.91
C TRP A 132 13.96 -17.26 -13.35
N LYS A 133 14.05 -15.97 -13.74
CA LYS A 133 14.36 -15.57 -15.13
C LYS A 133 15.77 -15.94 -15.53
N VAL A 134 16.78 -15.65 -14.69
CA VAL A 134 18.17 -15.97 -14.96
C VAL A 134 18.35 -17.48 -15.15
N ARG A 135 17.72 -18.30 -14.31
CA ARG A 135 17.83 -19.76 -14.41
C ARG A 135 17.11 -20.32 -15.65
N LYS A 136 15.97 -19.76 -16.04
CA LYS A 136 15.34 -20.07 -17.32
C LYS A 136 16.23 -19.71 -18.50
N ASN A 137 16.89 -18.57 -18.44
CA ASN A 137 17.86 -18.14 -19.45
C ASN A 137 19.07 -19.11 -19.54
N LEU A 138 19.65 -19.47 -18.40
CA LEU A 138 20.75 -20.45 -18.35
C LEU A 138 20.37 -21.80 -18.96
N ALA A 139 19.16 -22.30 -18.70
CA ALA A 139 18.64 -23.52 -19.30
C ALA A 139 18.54 -23.45 -20.85
N LYS A 140 18.42 -22.23 -21.40
CA LYS A 140 18.42 -21.95 -22.85
C LYS A 140 19.82 -21.61 -23.39
N GLY A 141 20.89 -21.70 -22.58
CA GLY A 141 22.26 -21.32 -22.94
C GLY A 141 22.50 -19.82 -23.01
N ILE A 142 21.64 -18.99 -22.40
CA ILE A 142 21.78 -17.54 -22.34
C ILE A 142 22.65 -17.19 -21.10
N SER A 143 23.43 -16.08 -21.20
CA SER A 143 24.34 -15.65 -20.15
C SER A 143 23.66 -15.39 -18.80
N LEU A 144 24.38 -15.69 -17.70
CA LEU A 144 24.00 -15.39 -16.31
C LEU A 144 23.70 -13.90 -16.08
N GLU A 145 24.26 -13.01 -16.86
CA GLU A 145 24.10 -11.56 -16.72
C GLU A 145 22.77 -11.05 -17.25
N ARG A 146 22.00 -11.89 -17.97
CA ARG A 146 20.70 -11.53 -18.53
C ARG A 146 19.53 -11.99 -17.66
N GLY A 147 18.48 -11.19 -17.61
CA GLY A 147 17.28 -11.49 -16.82
C GLY A 147 17.23 -10.75 -15.48
N GLN A 148 17.83 -9.57 -15.40
CA GLN A 148 17.94 -8.79 -14.16
C GLN A 148 17.33 -7.38 -14.26
N GLN A 149 16.46 -7.14 -15.25
CA GLN A 149 15.76 -5.87 -15.41
C GLN A 149 14.30 -6.00 -14.99
N VAL A 150 13.72 -4.88 -14.56
CA VAL A 150 12.34 -4.79 -14.08
C VAL A 150 11.60 -3.73 -14.88
N MET A 151 10.53 -4.13 -15.56
CA MET A 151 9.62 -3.19 -16.20
C MET A 151 8.61 -2.66 -15.18
N HIS A 152 8.36 -1.35 -15.19
CA HIS A 152 7.45 -0.71 -14.24
C HIS A 152 6.76 0.51 -14.85
N LEU A 153 5.69 0.99 -14.20
CA LEU A 153 4.93 2.15 -14.66
C LEU A 153 5.55 3.47 -14.20
N ARG A 154 5.27 4.55 -14.91
CA ARG A 154 5.46 5.91 -14.42
C ARG A 154 4.60 6.16 -13.18
N GLU A 155 4.98 7.14 -12.37
CA GLU A 155 4.28 7.54 -11.13
C GLU A 155 4.26 6.46 -10.02
N ALA A 156 4.94 5.33 -10.19
CA ALA A 156 4.98 4.23 -9.24
C ALA A 156 5.74 4.55 -7.95
N PHE A 157 5.33 3.90 -6.86
CA PHE A 157 6.03 3.92 -5.58
C PHE A 157 6.15 2.50 -5.00
N HIS A 158 7.34 1.91 -5.11
CA HIS A 158 7.62 0.55 -4.63
C HIS A 158 8.55 0.50 -3.42
N GLY A 159 8.90 1.65 -2.86
CA GLY A 159 9.81 1.77 -1.73
C GLY A 159 11.04 2.62 -2.06
N ARG A 160 11.97 2.71 -1.10
CA ARG A 160 13.13 3.62 -1.16
C ARG A 160 14.45 2.92 -0.76
N SER A 161 14.51 1.59 -0.80
CA SER A 161 15.71 0.78 -0.61
C SER A 161 16.40 0.49 -1.95
N GLY A 162 17.39 -0.37 -2.01
CA GLY A 162 18.28 -0.58 -3.17
C GLY A 162 17.56 -0.70 -4.52
N TYR A 163 16.89 -1.82 -4.77
CA TYR A 163 16.18 -2.05 -6.04
C TYR A 163 14.94 -1.17 -6.16
N THR A 164 14.16 -1.05 -5.09
CA THR A 164 12.87 -0.33 -5.12
C THR A 164 13.02 1.15 -5.39
N LEU A 165 14.15 1.78 -5.02
CA LEU A 165 14.42 3.18 -5.32
C LEU A 165 14.45 3.46 -6.81
N SER A 166 14.89 2.49 -7.63
CA SER A 166 14.92 2.60 -9.10
C SER A 166 13.52 2.59 -9.72
N LEU A 167 12.56 1.96 -9.04
CA LEU A 167 11.18 1.82 -9.48
C LEU A 167 10.30 2.99 -9.01
N THR A 168 10.71 3.68 -7.93
CA THR A 168 9.95 4.83 -7.38
C THR A 168 10.21 6.09 -8.17
N ASN A 169 9.14 6.67 -8.73
CA ASN A 169 9.21 7.85 -9.60
C ASN A 169 7.96 8.74 -9.51
N THR A 170 7.49 8.99 -8.30
CA THR A 170 6.37 9.89 -8.01
C THR A 170 6.71 11.37 -8.28
N SER A 171 5.72 12.25 -8.17
CA SER A 171 5.85 13.69 -8.48
C SER A 171 6.86 14.46 -7.62
N ASP A 172 7.35 13.88 -6.50
CA ASP A 172 8.38 14.47 -5.66
C ASP A 172 9.78 13.94 -6.00
N PRO A 173 10.60 14.67 -6.80
CA PRO A 173 11.90 14.20 -7.23
C PRO A 173 12.94 14.13 -6.10
N TRP A 174 12.74 14.85 -4.99
CA TRP A 174 13.66 14.85 -3.86
C TRP A 174 13.79 13.48 -3.20
N LYS A 175 12.78 12.62 -3.32
CA LYS A 175 12.79 11.25 -2.78
C LYS A 175 13.89 10.37 -3.37
N THR A 176 14.34 10.65 -4.61
CA THR A 176 15.24 9.74 -5.35
C THR A 176 16.42 10.43 -6.03
N ARG A 177 16.47 11.77 -6.05
CA ARG A 177 17.31 12.58 -6.96
C ARG A 177 18.81 12.32 -6.87
N TYR A 178 19.33 12.10 -5.69
CA TYR A 178 20.79 12.04 -5.45
C TYR A 178 21.32 10.64 -5.20
N PHE A 179 20.52 9.61 -5.40
CA PHE A 179 20.89 8.23 -5.16
C PHE A 179 21.11 7.48 -6.47
N PRO A 180 22.05 6.50 -6.51
CA PRO A 180 22.24 5.64 -7.66
C PRO A 180 20.98 4.81 -7.93
N LYS A 181 20.66 4.60 -9.20
CA LYS A 181 19.49 3.86 -9.66
C LYS A 181 19.87 3.01 -10.87
N PHE A 182 19.15 1.89 -11.05
CA PHE A 182 19.23 1.07 -12.24
C PHE A 182 18.42 1.72 -13.37
N ASP A 183 18.92 1.64 -14.60
CA ASP A 183 18.20 2.07 -15.80
C ASP A 183 17.28 0.95 -16.30
N TRP A 184 16.19 0.74 -15.57
CA TRP A 184 15.20 -0.26 -15.91
C TRP A 184 14.05 0.32 -16.75
N PRO A 185 13.41 -0.51 -17.62
CA PRO A 185 12.32 -0.07 -18.49
C PRO A 185 11.16 0.55 -17.70
N ARG A 186 10.70 1.71 -18.15
CA ARG A 186 9.57 2.42 -17.56
C ARG A 186 8.59 2.79 -18.65
N ILE A 187 7.35 2.28 -18.54
CA ILE A 187 6.28 2.51 -19.51
C ILE A 187 5.30 3.59 -19.02
N LEU A 188 4.51 4.10 -19.96
CA LEU A 188 3.43 5.04 -19.68
C LEU A 188 2.48 4.49 -18.61
N ASN A 189 1.89 5.38 -17.82
CA ASN A 189 0.92 5.08 -16.79
C ASN A 189 -0.51 5.38 -17.30
N PRO A 190 -1.25 4.39 -17.83
CA PRO A 190 -2.58 4.61 -18.41
C PRO A 190 -3.64 4.61 -17.33
N LYS A 191 -3.55 5.59 -16.42
CA LYS A 191 -4.48 5.76 -15.32
C LYS A 191 -5.87 6.17 -15.79
N ILE A 192 -6.89 5.64 -15.14
CA ILE A 192 -8.28 6.00 -15.39
C ILE A 192 -8.54 7.44 -14.91
N THR A 193 -9.18 8.24 -15.73
CA THR A 193 -9.86 9.48 -15.35
C THR A 193 -11.35 9.16 -15.15
N PHE A 194 -11.92 9.60 -14.04
CA PHE A 194 -13.33 9.36 -13.74
C PHE A 194 -14.18 10.63 -13.98
N PRO A 195 -15.43 10.46 -14.44
CA PRO A 195 -16.10 9.18 -14.71
C PRO A 195 -15.55 8.51 -15.98
N LEU A 196 -15.26 7.19 -15.88
CA LEU A 196 -14.64 6.44 -16.98
C LEU A 196 -15.46 6.50 -18.28
N SER A 197 -16.80 6.55 -18.19
CA SER A 197 -17.68 6.64 -19.36
C SER A 197 -17.42 7.85 -20.26
N GLU A 198 -16.86 8.92 -19.72
CA GLU A 198 -16.55 10.15 -20.46
C GLU A 198 -15.11 10.16 -21.01
N HIS A 199 -14.24 9.29 -20.48
CA HIS A 199 -12.81 9.29 -20.77
C HIS A 199 -12.30 7.94 -21.32
N LEU A 200 -13.21 7.01 -21.68
CA LEU A 200 -12.83 5.66 -22.06
C LEU A 200 -11.89 5.62 -23.27
N GLU A 201 -12.17 6.40 -24.32
CA GLU A 201 -11.35 6.44 -25.54
C GLU A 201 -9.92 6.93 -25.24
N ASP A 202 -9.78 7.95 -24.39
CA ASP A 202 -8.48 8.49 -23.98
C ASP A 202 -7.69 7.45 -23.17
N VAL A 203 -8.37 6.75 -22.25
CA VAL A 203 -7.76 5.69 -21.44
C VAL A 203 -7.29 4.54 -22.33
N GLU A 204 -8.12 4.06 -23.26
CA GLU A 204 -7.76 3.00 -24.22
C GLU A 204 -6.60 3.39 -25.12
N SER A 205 -6.55 4.65 -25.54
CA SER A 205 -5.40 5.19 -26.32
C SER A 205 -4.11 5.16 -25.50
N MET A 206 -4.15 5.56 -24.22
CA MET A 206 -3.00 5.49 -23.32
C MET A 206 -2.59 4.05 -23.02
N GLU A 207 -3.54 3.14 -22.84
CA GLU A 207 -3.27 1.70 -22.66
C GLU A 207 -2.56 1.12 -23.89
N ALA A 208 -3.04 1.42 -25.09
CA ALA A 208 -2.42 0.98 -26.32
C ALA A 208 -0.97 1.50 -26.44
N GLN A 209 -0.72 2.76 -26.11
CA GLN A 209 0.62 3.33 -26.09
C GLN A 209 1.52 2.64 -25.05
N ALA A 210 1.05 2.42 -23.84
CA ALA A 210 1.80 1.73 -22.78
C ALA A 210 2.17 0.29 -23.18
N LEU A 211 1.25 -0.43 -23.82
CA LEU A 211 1.49 -1.78 -24.33
C LEU A 211 2.50 -1.80 -25.48
N GLU A 212 2.48 -0.82 -26.39
CA GLU A 212 3.49 -0.70 -27.44
C GLU A 212 4.89 -0.36 -26.86
N GLU A 213 4.97 0.52 -25.84
CA GLU A 213 6.22 0.76 -25.12
C GLU A 213 6.73 -0.55 -24.49
N ALA A 214 5.84 -1.34 -23.84
CA ALA A 214 6.19 -2.62 -23.21
C ALA A 214 6.72 -3.63 -24.25
N LYS A 215 6.02 -3.81 -25.37
CA LYS A 215 6.45 -4.69 -26.48
C LYS A 215 7.81 -4.26 -27.04
N SER A 216 8.01 -2.96 -27.25
CA SER A 216 9.28 -2.41 -27.70
C SER A 216 10.43 -2.73 -26.74
N PHE A 217 10.21 -2.62 -25.43
CA PHE A 217 11.23 -3.00 -24.44
C PHE A 217 11.51 -4.50 -24.45
N PHE A 218 10.53 -5.37 -24.56
CA PHE A 218 10.78 -6.81 -24.68
C PHE A 218 11.57 -7.17 -25.95
N LEU A 219 11.35 -6.47 -27.05
CA LEU A 219 12.11 -6.65 -28.30
C LEU A 219 13.55 -6.15 -28.17
N THR A 220 13.74 -4.92 -27.67
CA THR A 220 15.06 -4.27 -27.63
C THR A 220 15.93 -4.77 -26.48
N ARG A 221 15.32 -5.24 -25.39
CA ARG A 221 15.97 -5.81 -24.20
C ARG A 221 15.63 -7.30 -24.06
N LYS A 222 15.76 -8.02 -25.17
CA LYS A 222 15.40 -9.45 -25.23
C LYS A 222 16.14 -10.23 -24.13
N ASP A 223 15.38 -11.07 -23.40
CA ASP A 223 15.85 -11.92 -22.30
C ASP A 223 16.37 -11.16 -21.05
N GLU A 224 16.34 -9.82 -21.02
CA GLU A 224 16.81 -9.00 -19.92
C GLU A 224 15.75 -8.78 -18.85
N ILE A 225 14.46 -8.71 -19.24
CA ILE A 225 13.35 -8.34 -18.34
C ILE A 225 12.88 -9.58 -17.59
N ALA A 226 13.04 -9.57 -16.26
CA ALA A 226 12.60 -10.63 -15.37
C ALA A 226 11.11 -10.55 -15.03
N CYS A 227 10.61 -9.34 -14.87
CA CYS A 227 9.22 -9.12 -14.47
C CYS A 227 8.70 -7.75 -14.88
N ILE A 228 7.38 -7.64 -14.89
CA ILE A 228 6.63 -6.39 -14.85
C ILE A 228 6.11 -6.24 -13.42
N ILE A 229 6.31 -5.07 -12.80
CA ILE A 229 5.77 -4.76 -11.47
C ILE A 229 4.89 -3.53 -11.54
N LEU A 230 3.76 -3.59 -10.83
CA LEU A 230 2.88 -2.43 -10.62
C LEU A 230 2.09 -2.56 -9.31
N GLU A 231 1.67 -1.41 -8.79
CA GLU A 231 0.64 -1.35 -7.75
C GLU A 231 -0.73 -1.61 -8.40
N THR A 232 -1.57 -2.48 -7.86
CA THR A 232 -2.93 -2.73 -8.38
C THR A 232 -3.80 -1.46 -8.32
N ILE A 233 -3.52 -0.59 -7.35
CA ILE A 233 -3.95 0.81 -7.30
C ILE A 233 -2.74 1.60 -6.83
N GLN A 234 -2.25 2.53 -7.65
CA GLN A 234 -1.09 3.35 -7.28
C GLN A 234 -1.48 4.29 -6.13
N GLY A 235 -0.86 4.11 -4.96
CA GLY A 235 -1.20 4.91 -3.80
C GLY A 235 -0.54 6.30 -3.81
N GLU A 236 0.80 6.34 -3.72
CA GLU A 236 1.57 7.58 -3.65
C GLU A 236 1.54 8.38 -4.95
N GLY A 237 1.44 7.71 -6.08
CA GLY A 237 1.38 8.30 -7.42
C GLY A 237 0.10 9.09 -7.71
N GLY A 238 -0.94 8.94 -6.87
CA GLY A 238 -2.18 9.69 -7.03
C GLY A 238 -3.46 8.85 -6.89
N ASP A 239 -3.44 7.70 -6.24
CA ASP A 239 -4.56 6.76 -6.19
C ASP A 239 -5.06 6.39 -7.60
N ASN A 240 -4.13 6.11 -8.49
CA ASN A 240 -4.44 5.82 -9.88
C ASN A 240 -4.98 4.40 -10.03
N HIS A 241 -6.11 4.27 -10.69
CA HIS A 241 -6.75 3.01 -11.02
C HIS A 241 -6.45 2.60 -12.45
N PHE A 242 -6.51 1.28 -12.71
CA PHE A 242 -6.33 0.67 -14.02
C PHE A 242 -7.53 -0.18 -14.40
N ARG A 243 -7.76 -0.33 -15.70
CA ARG A 243 -8.77 -1.25 -16.20
C ARG A 243 -8.25 -2.70 -16.10
N PRO A 244 -9.12 -3.68 -15.79
CA PRO A 244 -8.74 -5.10 -15.80
C PRO A 244 -8.15 -5.56 -17.14
N GLU A 245 -8.65 -5.01 -18.26
CA GLU A 245 -8.19 -5.33 -19.62
C GLU A 245 -6.73 -4.99 -19.82
N PHE A 246 -6.28 -3.84 -19.33
CA PHE A 246 -4.87 -3.45 -19.39
C PHE A 246 -3.99 -4.36 -18.53
N LEU A 247 -4.43 -4.69 -17.32
CA LEU A 247 -3.71 -5.60 -16.43
C LEU A 247 -3.60 -7.00 -17.03
N GLN A 248 -4.66 -7.49 -17.66
CA GLN A 248 -4.65 -8.77 -18.37
C GLN A 248 -3.69 -8.73 -19.55
N ALA A 249 -3.68 -7.67 -20.34
CA ALA A 249 -2.74 -7.51 -21.46
C ALA A 249 -1.27 -7.50 -20.99
N LEU A 250 -0.96 -6.88 -19.85
CA LEU A 250 0.38 -6.96 -19.24
C LEU A 250 0.70 -8.39 -18.77
N LYS A 251 -0.27 -9.13 -18.22
CA LYS A 251 -0.10 -10.54 -17.85
C LYS A 251 0.22 -11.38 -19.08
N ASP A 252 -0.51 -11.21 -20.16
CA ASP A 252 -0.31 -11.95 -21.41
C ASP A 252 1.07 -11.65 -22.01
N LEU A 253 1.48 -10.37 -22.06
CA LEU A 253 2.82 -9.99 -22.48
C LEU A 253 3.92 -10.61 -21.60
N SER A 254 3.68 -10.70 -20.28
CA SER A 254 4.63 -11.34 -19.38
C SER A 254 4.79 -12.83 -19.68
N LEU A 255 3.69 -13.51 -19.98
CA LEU A 255 3.69 -14.94 -20.38
C LEU A 255 4.44 -15.14 -21.70
N GLU A 256 4.12 -14.36 -22.73
CA GLU A 256 4.72 -14.43 -24.06
C GLU A 256 6.25 -14.24 -24.05
N ASN A 257 6.76 -13.46 -23.07
CA ASN A 257 8.18 -13.09 -23.00
C ASN A 257 8.95 -13.77 -21.87
N ASP A 258 8.40 -14.85 -21.29
CA ASP A 258 9.02 -15.52 -20.13
C ASP A 258 9.40 -14.51 -19.01
N ALA A 259 8.49 -13.62 -18.67
CA ALA A 259 8.62 -12.70 -17.53
C ALA A 259 7.52 -12.99 -16.51
N LEU A 260 7.69 -12.55 -15.26
CA LEU A 260 6.67 -12.67 -14.21
C LEU A 260 5.89 -11.37 -14.07
N LEU A 261 4.62 -11.45 -13.66
CA LEU A 261 3.82 -10.31 -13.24
C LEU A 261 3.82 -10.21 -11.72
N ILE A 262 4.25 -9.06 -11.19
CA ILE A 262 4.27 -8.78 -9.75
C ILE A 262 3.24 -7.70 -9.44
N PHE A 263 2.33 -7.96 -8.52
CA PHE A 263 1.50 -6.92 -7.93
C PHE A 263 2.07 -6.49 -6.58
N ASP A 264 2.21 -5.17 -6.41
CA ASP A 264 2.54 -4.55 -5.15
C ASP A 264 1.26 -4.11 -4.45
N GLU A 265 0.81 -4.90 -3.50
CA GLU A 265 -0.34 -4.62 -2.65
C GLU A 265 0.05 -4.20 -1.23
N VAL A 266 1.24 -3.67 -1.05
CA VAL A 266 1.67 -3.14 0.26
C VAL A 266 0.71 -2.06 0.78
N GLN A 267 0.09 -1.27 -0.09
CA GLN A 267 -0.86 -0.22 0.35
C GLN A 267 -2.33 -0.57 0.12
N CYS A 268 -2.66 -1.20 -0.99
CA CYS A 268 -4.04 -1.48 -1.40
C CYS A 268 -4.58 -2.83 -0.92
N GLY A 269 -3.72 -3.71 -0.40
CA GLY A 269 -4.13 -5.00 0.15
C GLY A 269 -4.69 -4.94 1.57
N ALA A 270 -4.93 -6.11 2.14
CA ALA A 270 -5.40 -6.35 3.50
C ALA A 270 -6.72 -5.65 3.83
N GLY A 271 -7.70 -5.80 2.95
CA GLY A 271 -9.10 -5.49 3.21
C GLY A 271 -9.55 -4.08 2.88
N ILE A 272 -8.65 -3.13 2.63
CA ILE A 272 -9.06 -1.73 2.41
C ILE A 272 -9.97 -1.53 1.21
N THR A 273 -9.87 -2.38 0.20
CA THR A 273 -10.69 -2.32 -1.03
C THR A 273 -12.03 -3.04 -0.91
N GLY A 274 -12.29 -3.73 0.22
CA GLY A 274 -13.49 -4.54 0.43
C GLY A 274 -13.33 -6.02 0.10
N THR A 275 -12.21 -6.43 -0.52
CA THR A 275 -11.69 -7.79 -0.59
C THR A 275 -10.37 -7.87 0.14
N PHE A 276 -9.87 -9.07 0.49
CA PHE A 276 -8.59 -9.13 1.19
C PHE A 276 -7.46 -8.60 0.32
N TRP A 277 -7.37 -9.03 -0.94
CA TRP A 277 -6.47 -8.47 -1.93
C TRP A 277 -7.23 -7.68 -3.00
N ALA A 278 -6.66 -6.58 -3.47
CA ALA A 278 -7.28 -5.76 -4.52
C ALA A 278 -7.37 -6.49 -5.87
N TRP A 279 -6.39 -7.36 -6.19
CA TRP A 279 -6.38 -8.13 -7.43
C TRP A 279 -7.59 -9.05 -7.59
N GLU A 280 -8.22 -9.50 -6.50
CA GLU A 280 -9.42 -10.34 -6.53
C GLU A 280 -10.59 -9.66 -7.25
N GLN A 281 -10.69 -8.31 -7.13
CA GLN A 281 -11.71 -7.53 -7.84
C GLN A 281 -11.34 -7.21 -9.29
N LEU A 282 -10.07 -7.37 -9.65
CA LEU A 282 -9.56 -7.06 -10.98
C LEU A 282 -9.52 -8.29 -11.90
N GLY A 283 -9.70 -9.50 -11.35
CA GLY A 283 -9.77 -10.76 -12.09
C GLY A 283 -8.46 -11.18 -12.76
N VAL A 284 -7.33 -10.56 -12.39
CA VAL A 284 -6.01 -10.87 -12.94
C VAL A 284 -5.10 -11.37 -11.82
N THR A 285 -4.73 -12.66 -11.88
CA THR A 285 -3.87 -13.27 -10.87
C THR A 285 -2.39 -12.95 -11.14
N PRO A 286 -1.66 -12.35 -10.20
CA PRO A 286 -0.21 -12.14 -10.35
C PRO A 286 0.57 -13.44 -10.18
N ASP A 287 1.85 -13.44 -10.58
CA ASP A 287 2.78 -14.53 -10.27
C ASP A 287 3.42 -14.35 -8.88
N LEU A 288 3.60 -13.09 -8.48
CA LEU A 288 4.11 -12.70 -7.18
C LEU A 288 3.29 -11.52 -6.64
N LEU A 289 3.04 -11.52 -5.34
CA LEU A 289 2.30 -10.48 -4.64
C LEU A 289 3.15 -9.98 -3.45
N ALA A 290 3.58 -8.73 -3.47
CA ALA A 290 4.21 -8.09 -2.31
C ALA A 290 3.15 -7.46 -1.41
N PHE A 291 3.24 -7.67 -0.10
CA PHE A 291 2.26 -7.17 0.87
C PHE A 291 2.91 -6.55 2.12
N GLY A 292 2.14 -5.78 2.86
CA GLY A 292 2.61 -5.11 4.09
C GLY A 292 1.56 -4.17 4.70
N LYS A 293 2.02 -3.20 5.49
CA LYS A 293 1.17 -2.20 6.15
C LYS A 293 0.06 -2.81 7.01
N LYS A 294 -1.19 -2.90 6.50
CA LYS A 294 -2.34 -3.43 7.25
C LYS A 294 -2.16 -4.88 7.72
N THR A 295 -1.40 -5.68 7.00
CA THR A 295 -1.05 -7.04 7.43
C THR A 295 -0.13 -7.07 8.65
N GLN A 296 0.36 -5.92 9.11
CA GLN A 296 1.31 -5.70 10.21
C GLN A 296 2.69 -6.30 9.96
N VAL A 297 2.78 -7.49 9.41
CA VAL A 297 4.01 -8.08 8.88
C VAL A 297 4.03 -7.93 7.37
N CYS A 298 5.20 -7.77 6.76
CA CYS A 298 5.35 -7.68 5.32
C CYS A 298 5.84 -9.01 4.74
N GLY A 299 5.66 -9.19 3.42
CA GLY A 299 6.12 -10.42 2.78
C GLY A 299 5.75 -10.50 1.30
N VAL A 300 5.95 -11.69 0.77
CA VAL A 300 5.67 -12.04 -0.62
C VAL A 300 4.85 -13.32 -0.64
N LEU A 301 3.77 -13.33 -1.40
CA LEU A 301 3.11 -14.55 -1.85
C LEU A 301 3.54 -14.86 -3.29
N ALA A 302 3.61 -16.14 -3.64
CA ALA A 302 4.04 -16.55 -4.97
C ALA A 302 3.18 -17.69 -5.52
N GLY A 303 2.96 -17.66 -6.83
CA GLY A 303 2.19 -18.63 -7.60
C GLY A 303 3.03 -19.77 -8.17
N PRO A 304 2.37 -20.76 -8.78
CA PRO A 304 2.99 -22.00 -9.26
C PRO A 304 3.92 -21.81 -10.48
N ARG A 305 3.93 -20.63 -11.13
CA ARG A 305 4.92 -20.38 -12.20
C ARG A 305 6.35 -20.43 -11.71
N LEU A 306 6.59 -20.27 -10.41
CA LEU A 306 7.94 -20.43 -9.84
C LEU A 306 8.45 -21.87 -10.01
N ASP A 307 7.53 -22.88 -10.04
CA ASP A 307 7.85 -24.30 -10.21
C ASP A 307 8.40 -24.65 -11.61
N GLU A 308 8.30 -23.72 -12.57
CA GLU A 308 9.00 -23.87 -13.87
C GLU A 308 10.53 -23.92 -13.71
N VAL A 309 11.04 -23.56 -12.54
CA VAL A 309 12.44 -23.61 -12.18
C VAL A 309 12.62 -24.46 -10.93
N GLU A 310 13.22 -25.63 -11.09
CA GLU A 310 13.55 -26.53 -9.97
C GLU A 310 14.36 -25.80 -8.89
N ASP A 311 14.14 -26.11 -7.60
CA ASP A 311 14.85 -25.48 -6.49
C ASP A 311 14.75 -23.93 -6.48
N HIS A 312 13.60 -23.36 -6.81
CA HIS A 312 13.38 -21.90 -6.75
C HIS A 312 13.46 -21.36 -5.31
N VAL A 313 13.50 -20.03 -5.14
CA VAL A 313 13.80 -19.36 -3.87
C VAL A 313 12.86 -19.70 -2.71
N PHE A 314 11.63 -20.16 -2.95
CA PHE A 314 10.68 -20.55 -1.90
C PHE A 314 10.84 -22.00 -1.43
N VAL A 315 11.57 -22.85 -2.15
CA VAL A 315 11.85 -24.25 -1.78
C VAL A 315 13.30 -24.47 -1.42
N LYS A 316 14.24 -23.66 -1.95
CA LYS A 316 15.66 -23.75 -1.63
C LYS A 316 16.04 -22.82 -0.47
N PRO A 317 16.40 -23.35 0.70
CA PRO A 317 16.78 -22.51 1.84
C PRO A 317 17.93 -21.56 1.53
N GLY A 318 17.91 -20.36 2.12
CA GLY A 318 19.00 -19.41 2.16
C GLY A 318 19.16 -18.47 0.95
N ARG A 319 18.36 -18.62 -0.13
CA ARG A 319 18.41 -17.68 -1.27
C ARG A 319 17.75 -16.35 -0.99
N ILE A 320 16.61 -16.39 -0.32
CA ILE A 320 15.96 -15.22 0.30
C ILE A 320 15.87 -15.50 1.79
N ASN A 321 16.33 -14.57 2.60
CA ASN A 321 16.32 -14.73 4.06
C ASN A 321 16.53 -13.40 4.76
N SER A 322 16.17 -13.35 6.04
CA SER A 322 16.61 -12.36 7.01
C SER A 322 16.61 -13.00 8.39
N THR A 323 17.50 -12.54 9.27
CA THR A 323 17.67 -13.09 10.63
C THR A 323 16.35 -13.25 11.39
N TRP A 324 15.42 -12.33 11.23
CA TRP A 324 14.17 -12.37 11.96
C TRP A 324 12.97 -12.89 11.17
N GLY A 325 13.07 -13.10 9.84
CA GLY A 325 12.00 -13.65 9.01
C GLY A 325 10.65 -12.97 9.23
N GLY A 326 10.60 -11.63 9.17
CA GLY A 326 9.53 -10.81 9.75
C GLY A 326 9.81 -10.55 11.25
N ASN A 327 8.84 -10.00 11.97
CA ASN A 327 8.96 -9.70 13.39
C ASN A 327 7.86 -10.45 14.17
N LEU A 328 8.23 -11.31 15.12
CA LEU A 328 7.28 -12.18 15.81
C LEU A 328 6.18 -11.39 16.53
N VAL A 329 6.50 -10.24 17.14
CA VAL A 329 5.48 -9.42 17.81
C VAL A 329 4.46 -8.85 16.83
N ASP A 330 4.87 -8.53 15.61
CA ASP A 330 3.98 -8.09 14.55
C ASP A 330 3.09 -9.23 14.05
N MET A 331 3.63 -10.45 13.97
CA MET A 331 2.87 -11.66 13.59
C MET A 331 1.80 -11.97 14.63
N VAL A 332 2.15 -11.97 15.92
CA VAL A 332 1.18 -12.24 17.01
C VAL A 332 0.08 -11.16 17.06
N ARG A 333 0.46 -9.88 16.84
CA ARG A 333 -0.54 -8.82 16.73
C ARG A 333 -1.43 -9.00 15.49
N ALA A 334 -0.84 -9.36 14.35
CA ALA A 334 -1.57 -9.63 13.11
C ALA A 334 -2.54 -10.78 13.24
N ASP A 335 -2.15 -11.87 13.90
CA ASP A 335 -2.99 -13.03 14.18
C ASP A 335 -4.33 -12.58 14.76
N ARG A 336 -4.30 -11.86 15.88
CA ARG A 336 -5.53 -11.40 16.55
C ARG A 336 -6.30 -10.34 15.73
N ILE A 337 -5.60 -9.45 15.03
CA ILE A 337 -6.22 -8.44 14.16
C ILE A 337 -6.99 -9.10 13.02
N LEU A 338 -6.43 -10.14 12.39
CA LEU A 338 -7.08 -10.87 11.29
C LEU A 338 -8.32 -11.64 11.77
N GLU A 339 -8.25 -12.27 12.96
CA GLU A 339 -9.43 -12.90 13.60
C GLU A 339 -10.55 -11.87 13.83
N ILE A 340 -10.25 -10.71 14.41
CA ILE A 340 -11.24 -9.64 14.64
C ILE A 340 -11.82 -9.16 13.32
N MET A 341 -11.01 -9.04 12.26
CA MET A 341 -11.49 -8.66 10.93
C MET A 341 -12.56 -9.63 10.41
N GLU A 342 -12.37 -10.95 10.60
CA GLU A 342 -13.36 -11.97 10.23
C GLU A 342 -14.59 -11.89 11.15
N GLU A 343 -14.40 -11.86 12.46
CA GLU A 343 -15.47 -11.81 13.46
C GLU A 343 -16.43 -10.64 13.24
N GLU A 344 -15.92 -9.49 12.83
CA GLU A 344 -16.68 -8.26 12.61
C GLU A 344 -17.04 -7.99 11.16
N ILE A 345 -16.68 -8.92 10.26
CA ILE A 345 -17.00 -8.87 8.82
C ILE A 345 -16.49 -7.54 8.20
N LEU A 346 -15.28 -7.12 8.56
CA LEU A 346 -14.78 -5.79 8.22
C LEU A 346 -14.53 -5.58 6.73
N LEU A 347 -14.38 -6.65 5.93
CA LEU A 347 -14.31 -6.52 4.47
C LEU A 347 -15.63 -5.96 3.91
N SER A 348 -16.76 -6.44 4.40
CA SER A 348 -18.08 -5.93 4.02
C SER A 348 -18.29 -4.48 4.48
N ASN A 349 -17.81 -4.14 5.69
CA ASN A 349 -17.84 -2.77 6.16
C ASN A 349 -17.00 -1.86 5.26
N ALA A 350 -15.78 -2.28 4.90
CA ALA A 350 -14.91 -1.52 3.99
C ALA A 350 -15.56 -1.28 2.63
N ALA A 351 -16.22 -2.28 2.05
CA ALA A 351 -16.96 -2.13 0.80
C ALA A 351 -18.13 -1.14 0.93
N SER A 352 -18.95 -1.30 1.97
CA SER A 352 -20.15 -0.47 2.18
C SER A 352 -19.80 0.98 2.54
N MET A 353 -18.87 1.17 3.47
CA MET A 353 -18.43 2.50 3.90
C MET A 353 -17.62 3.20 2.80
N GLY A 354 -16.87 2.42 2.02
CA GLY A 354 -16.15 2.94 0.86
C GLY A 354 -17.09 3.44 -0.23
N ALA A 355 -18.15 2.71 -0.54
CA ALA A 355 -19.19 3.18 -1.46
C ALA A 355 -19.85 4.48 -0.96
N HIS A 356 -20.13 4.57 0.35
CA HIS A 356 -20.65 5.81 0.94
C HIS A 356 -19.64 6.96 0.82
N LEU A 357 -18.38 6.75 1.15
CA LEU A 357 -17.34 7.76 1.02
C LEU A 357 -17.19 8.24 -0.42
N LEU A 358 -17.15 7.32 -1.39
CA LEU A 358 -17.05 7.66 -2.81
C LEU A 358 -18.26 8.48 -3.29
N ASN A 359 -19.47 8.14 -2.85
CA ASN A 359 -20.67 8.91 -3.16
C ASN A 359 -20.58 10.36 -2.62
N ARG A 360 -20.05 10.54 -1.40
CA ARG A 360 -19.82 11.88 -0.84
C ARG A 360 -18.76 12.66 -1.64
N LEU A 361 -17.70 11.99 -2.10
CA LEU A 361 -16.67 12.62 -2.94
C LEU A 361 -17.21 12.98 -4.34
N ASN A 362 -18.07 12.15 -4.93
CA ASN A 362 -18.74 12.48 -6.18
C ASN A 362 -19.63 13.73 -6.03
N ALA A 363 -20.40 13.82 -4.94
CA ALA A 363 -21.21 15.02 -4.67
C ALA A 363 -20.32 16.29 -4.58
N LEU A 364 -19.14 16.22 -3.97
CA LEU A 364 -18.18 17.32 -3.96
C LEU A 364 -17.76 17.75 -5.37
N THR A 365 -17.56 16.81 -6.29
CA THR A 365 -17.19 17.13 -7.69
C THR A 365 -18.34 17.76 -8.48
N GLU A 366 -19.58 17.49 -8.11
CA GLU A 366 -20.76 18.11 -8.71
C GLU A 366 -21.04 19.52 -8.15
N GLU A 367 -20.73 19.75 -6.88
CA GLU A 367 -21.04 21.00 -6.17
C GLU A 367 -19.93 22.05 -6.27
N SER A 368 -18.70 21.65 -6.62
CA SER A 368 -17.54 22.55 -6.60
C SER A 368 -16.55 22.25 -7.71
N GLU A 369 -16.29 23.22 -8.57
CA GLU A 369 -15.27 23.17 -9.63
C GLU A 369 -13.80 23.03 -9.12
N HIS A 370 -13.61 23.10 -7.81
CA HIS A 370 -12.31 22.83 -7.20
C HIS A 370 -11.96 21.34 -7.17
N PHE A 371 -12.95 20.46 -7.29
CA PHE A 371 -12.78 19.01 -7.22
C PHE A 371 -13.13 18.32 -8.53
N SER A 372 -12.42 17.25 -8.82
CA SER A 372 -12.67 16.41 -10.00
C SER A 372 -12.17 14.98 -9.75
N ASN A 373 -12.49 14.07 -10.65
CA ASN A 373 -11.90 12.74 -10.70
C ASN A 373 -12.00 11.98 -9.37
N ALA A 374 -13.16 12.01 -8.71
CA ALA A 374 -13.42 11.21 -7.52
C ALA A 374 -13.36 9.72 -7.88
N ARG A 375 -12.59 8.96 -7.12
CA ARG A 375 -12.30 7.55 -7.39
C ARG A 375 -12.08 6.75 -6.12
N GLY A 376 -12.29 5.44 -6.20
CA GLY A 376 -12.03 4.56 -5.07
C GLY A 376 -12.49 3.12 -5.28
N ARG A 377 -11.93 2.23 -4.46
CA ARG A 377 -12.39 0.86 -4.21
C ARG A 377 -12.39 0.64 -2.71
N GLY A 378 -13.54 0.25 -2.14
CA GLY A 378 -13.69 0.22 -0.70
C GLY A 378 -13.29 1.57 -0.07
N LEU A 379 -12.58 1.54 1.03
CA LEU A 379 -12.11 2.72 1.77
C LEU A 379 -10.83 3.37 1.18
N MET A 380 -10.29 2.82 0.11
CA MET A 380 -9.20 3.43 -0.65
C MET A 380 -9.79 4.42 -1.66
N CYS A 381 -10.04 5.65 -1.23
CA CYS A 381 -10.67 6.70 -2.03
C CYS A 381 -9.78 7.93 -2.16
N ALA A 382 -9.97 8.66 -3.26
CA ALA A 382 -9.31 9.93 -3.53
C ALA A 382 -10.17 10.85 -4.40
N VAL A 383 -9.84 12.15 -4.37
CA VAL A 383 -10.40 13.18 -5.25
C VAL A 383 -9.27 14.14 -5.65
N ASP A 384 -9.27 14.57 -6.89
CA ASP A 384 -8.33 15.59 -7.37
C ASP A 384 -8.81 16.98 -7.01
N VAL A 385 -7.84 17.84 -6.70
CA VAL A 385 -8.06 19.27 -6.42
C VAL A 385 -7.39 20.09 -7.53
N SER A 386 -7.96 21.24 -7.86
CA SER A 386 -7.55 22.09 -8.99
C SER A 386 -6.08 22.55 -8.94
N SER A 387 -5.41 22.51 -7.78
CA SER A 387 -3.98 22.78 -7.65
C SER A 387 -3.37 22.16 -6.39
N ARG A 388 -2.04 21.93 -6.43
CA ARG A 388 -1.27 21.49 -5.26
C ARG A 388 -1.38 22.49 -4.10
N SER A 389 -1.34 23.79 -4.37
CA SER A 389 -1.43 24.81 -3.34
C SER A 389 -2.77 24.78 -2.61
N LEU A 390 -3.87 24.63 -3.36
CA LEU A 390 -5.20 24.51 -2.75
C LEU A 390 -5.31 23.21 -1.96
N ARG A 391 -4.79 22.09 -2.49
CA ARG A 391 -4.75 20.83 -1.75
C ARG A 391 -4.06 21.01 -0.40
N ASP A 392 -2.86 21.57 -0.38
CA ASP A 392 -2.06 21.73 0.84
C ASP A 392 -2.75 22.68 1.85
N ASP A 393 -3.43 23.73 1.38
CA ASP A 393 -4.25 24.60 2.20
C ASP A 393 -5.46 23.86 2.81
N LEU A 394 -6.18 23.06 2.01
CA LEU A 394 -7.29 22.24 2.50
C LEU A 394 -6.85 21.22 3.55
N LEU A 395 -5.69 20.55 3.37
CA LEU A 395 -5.14 19.64 4.36
C LEU A 395 -4.88 20.35 5.70
N SER A 396 -4.28 21.54 5.65
CA SER A 396 -4.00 22.35 6.85
C SER A 396 -5.28 22.76 7.57
N ARG A 397 -6.26 23.28 6.83
CA ARG A 397 -7.55 23.71 7.41
C ARG A 397 -8.35 22.54 7.98
N CYS A 398 -8.35 21.39 7.32
CA CYS A 398 -8.97 20.19 7.87
C CYS A 398 -8.32 19.77 9.18
N PHE A 399 -6.98 19.80 9.25
CA PHE A 399 -6.26 19.52 10.49
C PHE A 399 -6.64 20.48 11.63
N GLU A 400 -6.71 21.77 11.34
CA GLU A 400 -7.14 22.79 12.31
C GLU A 400 -8.58 22.56 12.80
N GLN A 401 -9.42 21.91 11.99
CA GLN A 401 -10.80 21.56 12.33
C GLN A 401 -10.95 20.11 12.89
N GLY A 402 -9.84 19.47 13.23
CA GLY A 402 -9.86 18.14 13.87
C GLY A 402 -10.03 16.97 12.91
N VAL A 403 -9.66 17.11 11.63
CA VAL A 403 -9.69 16.02 10.64
C VAL A 403 -8.33 15.85 9.98
N ILE A 404 -7.79 14.64 10.00
CA ILE A 404 -6.53 14.29 9.37
C ILE A 404 -6.81 13.60 8.04
N ILE A 405 -6.51 14.30 6.95
CA ILE A 405 -6.47 13.76 5.58
C ILE A 405 -5.07 13.99 5.00
N ILE A 406 -4.70 13.28 3.94
CA ILE A 406 -3.37 13.38 3.36
C ILE A 406 -3.41 13.54 1.84
N GLY A 407 -2.36 14.14 1.28
CA GLY A 407 -2.19 14.27 -0.16
C GLY A 407 -1.49 13.08 -0.81
N CYS A 408 -1.66 12.93 -2.11
CA CYS A 408 -0.88 12.06 -2.99
C CYS A 408 -0.81 12.63 -4.40
N GLY A 409 0.04 12.03 -5.24
CA GLY A 409 0.21 12.49 -6.61
C GLY A 409 0.59 13.97 -6.70
N GLU A 410 0.10 14.63 -7.71
CA GLU A 410 0.34 16.06 -7.92
C GLU A 410 -0.58 16.93 -7.07
N SER A 411 -1.90 16.65 -7.09
CA SER A 411 -2.91 17.48 -6.41
C SER A 411 -4.06 16.69 -5.79
N SER A 412 -3.93 15.38 -5.58
CA SER A 412 -5.01 14.57 -5.02
C SER A 412 -5.04 14.61 -3.49
N ILE A 413 -6.23 14.57 -2.91
CA ILE A 413 -6.51 14.24 -1.51
C ILE A 413 -6.93 12.76 -1.46
N ARG A 414 -6.36 12.00 -0.53
CA ARG A 414 -6.66 10.57 -0.35
C ARG A 414 -7.13 10.25 1.05
N PHE A 415 -7.95 9.20 1.15
CA PHE A 415 -8.55 8.72 2.38
C PHE A 415 -8.12 7.27 2.62
N ARG A 416 -7.68 6.97 3.85
CA ARG A 416 -7.14 5.66 4.28
C ARG A 416 -7.60 5.31 5.70
N PRO A 417 -8.87 5.47 6.06
CA PRO A 417 -9.31 5.19 7.43
C PRO A 417 -9.14 3.71 7.78
N ALA A 418 -9.25 3.38 9.06
CA ALA A 418 -9.37 2.01 9.51
C ALA A 418 -10.66 1.35 8.98
N LEU A 419 -10.65 0.01 8.86
CA LEU A 419 -11.80 -0.74 8.31
C LEU A 419 -13.04 -0.67 9.21
N THR A 420 -12.89 -0.23 10.44
CA THR A 420 -13.95 -0.06 11.44
C THR A 420 -14.70 1.26 11.35
N ILE A 421 -14.30 2.17 10.44
CA ILE A 421 -14.93 3.49 10.29
C ILE A 421 -16.43 3.36 10.05
N THR A 422 -17.19 4.27 10.64
CA THR A 422 -18.65 4.33 10.52
C THR A 422 -19.11 5.38 9.52
N ARG A 423 -20.35 5.25 9.05
CA ARG A 423 -21.01 6.24 8.19
C ARG A 423 -20.98 7.64 8.81
N GLN A 424 -21.29 7.75 10.11
CA GLN A 424 -21.33 9.03 10.81
C GLN A 424 -19.96 9.72 10.82
N GLU A 425 -18.88 8.95 11.02
CA GLU A 425 -17.50 9.46 11.01
C GLU A 425 -17.09 9.91 9.60
N ILE A 426 -17.50 9.19 8.55
CA ILE A 426 -17.29 9.62 7.16
C ILE A 426 -17.99 10.94 6.90
N ASP A 427 -19.28 11.03 7.26
CA ASP A 427 -20.06 12.26 7.08
C ASP A 427 -19.47 13.44 7.85
N GLU A 428 -19.04 13.23 9.09
CA GLU A 428 -18.37 14.26 9.89
C GLU A 428 -17.11 14.78 9.18
N GLY A 429 -16.24 13.88 8.71
CA GLY A 429 -14.97 14.26 8.06
C GLY A 429 -15.20 15.00 6.73
N ILE A 430 -16.14 14.53 5.89
CA ILE A 430 -16.44 15.19 4.61
C ILE A 430 -17.14 16.54 4.85
N ASN A 431 -18.02 16.65 5.83
CA ASN A 431 -18.64 17.94 6.20
C ASN A 431 -17.59 18.96 6.66
N VAL A 432 -16.49 18.54 7.29
CA VAL A 432 -15.37 19.43 7.59
C VAL A 432 -14.69 19.88 6.30
N LEU A 433 -14.38 18.96 5.39
CA LEU A 433 -13.76 19.29 4.11
C LEU A 433 -14.63 20.30 3.32
N GLU A 434 -15.95 20.08 3.24
CA GLU A 434 -16.91 21.00 2.60
C GLU A 434 -16.90 22.41 3.21
N ARG A 435 -16.82 22.52 4.52
CA ARG A 435 -16.80 23.82 5.22
C ARG A 435 -15.53 24.62 4.99
N VAL A 436 -14.39 23.96 4.79
CA VAL A 436 -13.10 24.64 4.63
C VAL A 436 -12.78 25.00 3.18
N ILE A 437 -13.60 24.59 2.21
CA ILE A 437 -13.45 24.98 0.80
C ILE A 437 -13.56 26.50 0.69
N PRO A 438 -12.63 27.19 -0.01
CA PRO A 438 -12.75 28.61 -0.28
C PRO A 438 -14.04 28.89 -1.06
N ARG A 439 -14.95 29.66 -0.50
CA ARG A 439 -16.07 30.20 -1.27
C ARG A 439 -15.54 31.34 -2.12
N PHE A 440 -15.75 31.30 -3.43
CA PHE A 440 -15.56 32.50 -4.24
C PHE A 440 -16.50 33.57 -3.70
N SER A 441 -15.95 34.62 -3.10
CA SER A 441 -16.71 35.85 -2.96
C SER A 441 -16.94 36.35 -4.38
N ASN A 442 -18.19 36.26 -4.86
CA ASN A 442 -18.64 36.99 -6.03
C ASN A 442 -18.54 38.49 -5.70
N THR A 443 -17.34 39.02 -5.66
CA THR A 443 -17.12 40.45 -5.72
C THR A 443 -17.06 40.80 -7.20
N ILE A 444 -18.21 40.91 -7.82
CA ILE A 444 -18.35 41.66 -9.04
C ILE A 444 -18.06 43.12 -8.63
N ALA A 445 -16.88 43.61 -8.99
CA ALA A 445 -16.56 45.04 -8.94
C ALA A 445 -16.84 45.66 -10.29
#